data_b0f24d92bf22f718289c1d5d98f8d75e
#
_entry.id   b0f24d92bf22f718289c1d5d98f8d75e
#
_cell.length_a   1.000
_cell.length_b   1.000
_cell.length_c   1.000
_cell.angle_alpha   90.00
_cell.angle_beta   90.00
_cell.angle_gamma   90.00
#
_symmetry.space_group_name_H-M   'P 1'
#
loop_
_entity.id
_entity.type
_entity.pdbx_description
1 polymer ?
#
loop_
_entity_poly.entity_id
_entity_poly.type
_entity_poly.pdbx_seq_one_letter_code
_entity_poly.pdbx_strand_id
1 'polypeptide(L)'
;MSKELLNALDALETEKGIKKEVIIDALEQALVSAYKKNYGQAQNVKVTFDARRGDIKVFAVKEVVNEVLDSCLEVSLSDALEINRAYEIGDTIDFEVTPRDFGRIAAQTAKQVIMQRVREEERQMIYNQYSRYENEIMTGEVERRDSRYVYVNLGNVEAVLSKRDQVPGEVYNSHDRIKVYVYKVVDPNENQNAEQNEEEGKKKRRNRGPQVYVSRSHPDLLKRMFENEVPEIFDGTVEIKSIAREAGDRAKIAVCSDQEGID
;
A
#
# COMPACT_ATOMS: atom_id res chain seq x y z
N MET A 1 -8.71 -24.81 -10.54
CA MET A 1 -8.41 -23.74 -9.57
C MET A 1 -6.93 -23.71 -9.21
N SER A 2 -6.30 -24.83 -8.83
CA SER A 2 -4.88 -24.83 -8.42
C SER A 2 -3.90 -24.37 -9.52
N LYS A 3 -4.10 -24.79 -10.77
CA LYS A 3 -3.26 -24.36 -11.90
C LYS A 3 -3.37 -22.87 -12.23
N GLU A 4 -4.56 -22.31 -12.14
CA GLU A 4 -4.77 -20.85 -12.39
C GLU A 4 -4.08 -20.00 -11.32
N LEU A 5 -4.12 -20.45 -10.07
CA LEU A 5 -3.44 -19.78 -8.96
C LEU A 5 -1.91 -19.83 -9.14
N LEU A 6 -1.37 -21.00 -9.51
CA LEU A 6 0.05 -21.15 -9.79
C LEU A 6 0.49 -20.27 -10.96
N ASN A 7 -0.25 -20.26 -12.05
CA ASN A 7 0.04 -19.39 -13.21
C ASN A 7 0.00 -17.90 -12.81
N ALA A 8 -0.94 -17.49 -11.94
CA ALA A 8 -1.00 -16.12 -11.45
C ALA A 8 0.21 -15.77 -10.58
N LEU A 9 0.68 -16.68 -9.73
CA LEU A 9 1.90 -16.49 -8.94
C LEU A 9 3.14 -16.38 -9.82
N ASP A 10 3.23 -17.24 -10.86
CA ASP A 10 4.34 -17.22 -11.84
C ASP A 10 4.38 -15.91 -12.63
N ALA A 11 3.21 -15.44 -13.07
CA ALA A 11 3.09 -14.16 -13.76
C ALA A 11 3.51 -12.97 -12.87
N LEU A 12 3.09 -12.96 -11.60
CA LEU A 12 3.47 -11.90 -10.65
C LEU A 12 4.97 -11.87 -10.37
N GLU A 13 5.60 -13.03 -10.26
CA GLU A 13 7.06 -13.11 -10.09
C GLU A 13 7.78 -12.58 -11.33
N THR A 14 7.32 -12.97 -12.53
CA THR A 14 7.98 -12.60 -13.80
C THR A 14 7.74 -11.15 -14.18
N GLU A 15 6.50 -10.65 -14.04
CA GLU A 15 6.09 -9.32 -14.51
C GLU A 15 6.31 -8.22 -13.47
N LYS A 16 6.14 -8.54 -12.18
CA LYS A 16 6.19 -7.57 -11.08
C LYS A 16 7.39 -7.75 -10.14
N GLY A 17 8.17 -8.82 -10.30
CA GLY A 17 9.34 -9.10 -9.46
C GLY A 17 9.01 -9.48 -8.01
N ILE A 18 7.77 -9.85 -7.72
CA ILE A 18 7.33 -10.24 -6.37
C ILE A 18 7.69 -11.71 -6.14
N LYS A 19 8.50 -11.99 -5.12
CA LYS A 19 8.88 -13.37 -4.79
C LYS A 19 7.65 -14.19 -4.39
N LYS A 20 7.52 -15.40 -4.95
CA LYS A 20 6.40 -16.31 -4.67
C LYS A 20 6.26 -16.62 -3.19
N GLU A 21 7.39 -16.81 -2.48
CA GLU A 21 7.41 -17.13 -1.05
C GLU A 21 6.65 -16.08 -0.23
N VAL A 22 6.86 -14.80 -0.51
CA VAL A 22 6.19 -13.70 0.21
C VAL A 22 4.67 -13.71 0.00
N ILE A 23 4.22 -14.08 -1.20
CA ILE A 23 2.79 -14.18 -1.49
C ILE A 23 2.20 -15.42 -0.81
N ILE A 24 2.93 -16.53 -0.81
CA ILE A 24 2.52 -17.79 -0.17
C ILE A 24 2.37 -17.59 1.33
N ASP A 25 3.35 -16.99 2.00
CA ASP A 25 3.28 -16.70 3.43
C ASP A 25 2.06 -15.84 3.78
N ALA A 26 1.83 -14.76 3.01
CA ALA A 26 0.67 -13.90 3.20
C ALA A 26 -0.65 -14.65 2.94
N LEU A 27 -0.68 -15.55 1.96
CA LEU A 27 -1.82 -16.40 1.65
C LEU A 27 -2.12 -17.37 2.79
N GLU A 28 -1.12 -18.06 3.33
CA GLU A 28 -1.26 -18.99 4.45
C GLU A 28 -1.83 -18.29 5.68
N GLN A 29 -1.29 -17.12 6.05
CA GLN A 29 -1.80 -16.30 7.17
C GLN A 29 -3.26 -15.85 6.96
N ALA A 30 -3.60 -15.41 5.74
CA ALA A 30 -4.96 -15.03 5.42
C ALA A 30 -5.93 -16.21 5.45
N LEU A 31 -5.49 -17.40 5.02
CA LEU A 31 -6.26 -18.63 5.07
C LEU A 31 -6.50 -19.11 6.50
N VAL A 32 -5.49 -18.99 7.40
CA VAL A 32 -5.68 -19.27 8.83
C VAL A 32 -6.76 -18.35 9.40
N SER A 33 -6.71 -17.05 9.08
CA SER A 33 -7.71 -16.08 9.53
C SER A 33 -9.10 -16.38 8.98
N ALA A 34 -9.18 -16.76 7.71
CA ALA A 34 -10.44 -17.17 7.06
C ALA A 34 -11.01 -18.45 7.66
N TYR A 35 -10.17 -19.44 7.97
CA TYR A 35 -10.58 -20.67 8.65
C TYR A 35 -11.17 -20.37 10.03
N LYS A 36 -10.43 -19.61 10.88
CA LYS A 36 -10.90 -19.23 12.22
C LYS A 36 -12.24 -18.49 12.18
N LYS A 37 -12.45 -17.63 11.18
CA LYS A 37 -13.70 -16.88 11.03
C LYS A 37 -14.89 -17.77 10.66
N ASN A 38 -14.68 -18.81 9.86
CA ASN A 38 -15.78 -19.65 9.32
C ASN A 38 -16.04 -20.92 10.15
N TYR A 39 -15.00 -21.46 10.80
CA TYR A 39 -15.07 -22.75 11.53
C TYR A 39 -14.84 -22.63 13.04
N GLY A 40 -14.56 -21.44 13.54
CA GLY A 40 -14.39 -21.16 14.97
C GLY A 40 -12.93 -20.87 15.36
N GLN A 41 -12.77 -20.14 16.49
CA GLN A 41 -11.45 -19.68 16.96
C GLN A 41 -10.75 -20.67 17.93
N ALA A 42 -11.45 -21.74 18.35
CA ALA A 42 -11.00 -22.64 19.42
C ALA A 42 -9.81 -23.54 19.01
N GLN A 43 -9.47 -23.62 17.73
CA GLN A 43 -8.40 -24.48 17.26
C GLN A 43 -7.15 -23.70 16.91
N ASN A 44 -5.98 -24.22 17.30
CA ASN A 44 -4.71 -23.76 16.77
C ASN A 44 -4.52 -24.41 15.39
N VAL A 45 -4.61 -23.60 14.32
CA VAL A 45 -4.57 -24.09 12.95
C VAL A 45 -3.41 -23.53 12.18
N LYS A 46 -2.79 -24.40 11.39
CA LYS A 46 -1.76 -24.09 10.41
C LYS A 46 -2.32 -24.44 9.03
N VAL A 47 -2.14 -23.56 8.07
CA VAL A 47 -2.51 -23.82 6.67
C VAL A 47 -1.23 -23.86 5.86
N THR A 48 -1.11 -24.88 5.02
CA THR A 48 0.02 -25.00 4.10
C THR A 48 -0.47 -25.01 2.66
N PHE A 49 0.23 -24.25 1.82
CA PHE A 49 0.01 -24.21 0.38
C PHE A 49 1.12 -24.98 -0.35
N ASP A 50 0.76 -26.07 -1.02
CA ASP A 50 1.72 -26.80 -1.87
C ASP A 50 1.92 -26.06 -3.19
N ALA A 51 3.04 -25.34 -3.31
CA ALA A 51 3.40 -24.58 -4.52
C ALA A 51 3.60 -25.45 -5.78
N ARG A 52 3.73 -26.78 -5.66
CA ARG A 52 3.90 -27.67 -6.81
C ARG A 52 2.57 -28.19 -7.34
N ARG A 53 1.65 -28.51 -6.43
CA ARG A 53 0.32 -29.07 -6.76
C ARG A 53 -0.78 -28.01 -6.76
N GLY A 54 -0.55 -26.89 -6.05
CA GLY A 54 -1.55 -25.86 -5.83
C GLY A 54 -2.63 -26.28 -4.85
N ASP A 55 -2.37 -27.30 -4.04
CA ASP A 55 -3.31 -27.81 -3.04
C ASP A 55 -3.14 -27.07 -1.71
N ILE A 56 -4.27 -26.89 -1.04
CA ILE A 56 -4.30 -26.21 0.27
C ILE A 56 -4.74 -27.24 1.31
N LYS A 57 -3.92 -27.39 2.34
CA LYS A 57 -4.19 -28.27 3.47
C LYS A 57 -4.26 -27.48 4.75
N VAL A 58 -5.22 -27.86 5.60
CA VAL A 58 -5.42 -27.27 6.93
C VAL A 58 -5.08 -28.32 7.96
N PHE A 59 -4.21 -27.96 8.90
CA PHE A 59 -3.80 -28.80 10.00
C PHE A 59 -4.22 -28.15 11.32
N ALA A 60 -4.84 -28.94 12.19
CA ALA A 60 -5.01 -28.61 13.60
C ALA A 60 -3.73 -29.00 14.33
N VAL A 61 -3.09 -28.03 14.95
CA VAL A 61 -1.87 -28.23 15.74
C VAL A 61 -2.30 -28.52 17.16
N LYS A 62 -2.01 -29.73 17.65
CA LYS A 62 -2.34 -30.16 19.02
C LYS A 62 -1.06 -30.46 19.80
N GLU A 63 -1.05 -30.04 21.06
CA GLU A 63 0.05 -30.31 21.98
C GLU A 63 -0.16 -31.65 22.69
N VAL A 64 0.92 -32.41 22.85
CA VAL A 64 0.93 -33.68 23.55
C VAL A 64 0.97 -33.43 25.06
N VAL A 65 -0.06 -33.87 25.79
CA VAL A 65 -0.21 -33.70 27.22
C VAL A 65 -0.50 -35.03 27.92
N ASN A 66 -0.30 -35.09 29.24
CA ASN A 66 -0.67 -36.27 30.03
C ASN A 66 -2.18 -36.42 30.16
N GLU A 67 -2.87 -35.32 30.52
CA GLU A 67 -4.31 -35.27 30.69
C GLU A 67 -4.88 -34.20 29.75
N VAL A 68 -5.81 -34.59 28.89
CA VAL A 68 -6.44 -33.70 27.92
C VAL A 68 -7.51 -32.87 28.62
N LEU A 69 -7.31 -31.56 28.67
CA LEU A 69 -8.30 -30.59 29.18
C LEU A 69 -9.15 -30.04 28.04
N ASP A 70 -8.55 -29.78 26.88
CA ASP A 70 -9.22 -29.33 25.69
C ASP A 70 -8.87 -30.22 24.48
N SER A 71 -9.82 -31.03 24.06
CA SER A 71 -9.66 -31.94 22.91
C SER A 71 -9.40 -31.23 21.56
N CYS A 72 -9.65 -29.92 21.47
CA CYS A 72 -9.36 -29.13 20.29
C CYS A 72 -7.88 -28.71 20.18
N LEU A 73 -7.21 -28.53 21.33
CA LEU A 73 -5.84 -28.05 21.41
C LEU A 73 -4.83 -29.09 21.84
N GLU A 74 -5.30 -30.17 22.47
CA GLU A 74 -4.47 -31.14 23.15
C GLU A 74 -4.75 -32.58 22.65
N VAL A 75 -3.76 -33.43 22.78
CA VAL A 75 -3.83 -34.88 22.50
C VAL A 75 -3.13 -35.64 23.61
N SER A 76 -3.66 -36.79 24.02
CA SER A 76 -3.03 -37.60 25.06
C SER A 76 -1.72 -38.21 24.58
N LEU A 77 -0.77 -38.38 25.50
CA LEU A 77 0.49 -39.08 25.19
C LEU A 77 0.25 -40.51 24.67
N SER A 78 -0.80 -41.20 25.17
CA SER A 78 -1.17 -42.54 24.69
C SER A 78 -1.54 -42.54 23.20
N ASP A 79 -2.37 -41.59 22.77
CA ASP A 79 -2.80 -41.46 21.38
C ASP A 79 -1.66 -40.98 20.48
N ALA A 80 -0.79 -40.09 21.00
CA ALA A 80 0.40 -39.64 20.31
C ALA A 80 1.39 -40.77 20.02
N LEU A 81 1.61 -41.65 20.98
CA LEU A 81 2.50 -42.83 20.87
C LEU A 81 1.97 -43.88 19.90
N GLU A 82 0.64 -43.96 19.67
CA GLU A 82 0.07 -44.79 18.61
C GLU A 82 0.42 -44.30 17.20
N ILE A 83 0.57 -42.97 17.03
CA ILE A 83 0.95 -42.38 15.75
C ILE A 83 2.45 -42.52 15.53
N ASN A 84 3.24 -42.15 16.51
CA ASN A 84 4.70 -42.27 16.46
C ASN A 84 5.27 -42.42 17.88
N ARG A 85 6.08 -43.47 18.09
CA ARG A 85 6.71 -43.80 19.39
C ARG A 85 7.78 -42.80 19.86
N ALA A 86 8.12 -41.81 19.02
CA ALA A 86 9.12 -40.78 19.30
C ALA A 86 8.54 -39.50 19.94
N TYR A 87 7.21 -39.40 20.07
CA TYR A 87 6.58 -38.22 20.67
C TYR A 87 6.73 -38.17 22.18
N GLU A 88 7.05 -37.00 22.69
CA GLU A 88 7.16 -36.68 24.11
C GLU A 88 6.12 -35.63 24.52
N ILE A 89 5.93 -35.45 25.84
CA ILE A 89 5.04 -34.43 26.37
C ILE A 89 5.60 -33.04 26.01
N GLY A 90 4.74 -32.18 25.47
CA GLY A 90 5.12 -30.85 24.97
C GLY A 90 5.41 -30.80 23.47
N ASP A 91 5.46 -31.97 22.79
CA ASP A 91 5.56 -31.99 21.34
C ASP A 91 4.24 -31.52 20.70
N THR A 92 4.30 -31.09 19.46
CA THR A 92 3.13 -30.71 18.68
C THR A 92 2.90 -31.67 17.52
N ILE A 93 1.63 -32.03 17.30
CA ILE A 93 1.22 -32.93 16.22
C ILE A 93 0.25 -32.20 15.28
N ASP A 94 0.52 -32.27 13.99
CA ASP A 94 -0.31 -31.67 12.95
C ASP A 94 -1.35 -32.71 12.45
N PHE A 95 -2.63 -32.50 12.76
CA PHE A 95 -3.73 -33.32 12.27
C PHE A 95 -4.40 -32.68 11.06
N GLU A 96 -4.46 -33.34 9.92
CA GLU A 96 -5.14 -32.83 8.73
C GLU A 96 -6.67 -32.78 8.96
N VAL A 97 -7.21 -31.54 8.97
CA VAL A 97 -8.63 -31.26 9.22
C VAL A 97 -9.28 -30.47 8.08
N THR A 98 -8.76 -30.59 6.87
CA THR A 98 -9.21 -29.83 5.71
C THR A 98 -10.70 -30.03 5.43
N PRO A 99 -11.59 -29.02 5.62
CA PRO A 99 -13.00 -29.18 5.33
C PRO A 99 -13.27 -29.26 3.83
N ARG A 100 -14.27 -30.05 3.42
CA ARG A 100 -14.60 -30.21 1.99
C ARG A 100 -14.92 -28.92 1.26
N ASP A 101 -15.58 -27.98 1.93
CA ASP A 101 -15.97 -26.68 1.35
C ASP A 101 -14.91 -25.59 1.46
N PHE A 102 -13.78 -25.88 2.13
CA PHE A 102 -12.71 -24.90 2.33
C PHE A 102 -12.08 -24.41 1.03
N GLY A 103 -12.08 -25.24 -0.02
CA GLY A 103 -11.54 -24.88 -1.34
C GLY A 103 -12.14 -23.60 -1.94
N ARG A 104 -13.45 -23.35 -1.73
CA ARG A 104 -14.10 -22.11 -2.20
C ARG A 104 -13.66 -20.89 -1.41
N ILE A 105 -13.59 -21.01 -0.09
CA ILE A 105 -13.13 -19.94 0.81
C ILE A 105 -11.68 -19.62 0.49
N ALA A 106 -10.85 -20.65 0.31
CA ALA A 106 -9.44 -20.53 -0.01
C ALA A 106 -9.22 -19.81 -1.36
N ALA A 107 -9.96 -20.15 -2.39
CA ALA A 107 -9.87 -19.51 -3.70
C ALA A 107 -10.24 -18.02 -3.64
N GLN A 108 -11.29 -17.68 -2.90
CA GLN A 108 -11.74 -16.29 -2.73
C GLN A 108 -10.73 -15.49 -1.92
N THR A 109 -10.20 -16.07 -0.85
CA THR A 109 -9.16 -15.45 -0.01
C THR A 109 -7.88 -15.26 -0.81
N ALA A 110 -7.43 -16.26 -1.57
CA ALA A 110 -6.25 -16.17 -2.42
C ALA A 110 -6.36 -15.03 -3.44
N LYS A 111 -7.51 -14.92 -4.12
CA LYS A 111 -7.75 -13.79 -5.04
C LYS A 111 -7.63 -12.45 -4.35
N GLN A 112 -8.18 -12.30 -3.15
CA GLN A 112 -8.10 -11.05 -2.39
C GLN A 112 -6.66 -10.71 -1.98
N VAL A 113 -5.89 -11.69 -1.49
CA VAL A 113 -4.49 -11.52 -1.08
C VAL A 113 -3.63 -11.13 -2.27
N ILE A 114 -3.75 -11.83 -3.40
CA ILE A 114 -3.02 -11.52 -4.62
C ILE A 114 -3.33 -10.10 -5.10
N MET A 115 -4.60 -9.72 -5.20
CA MET A 115 -5.01 -8.38 -5.60
C MET A 115 -4.53 -7.30 -4.63
N GLN A 116 -4.44 -7.62 -3.35
CA GLN A 116 -3.90 -6.70 -2.36
C GLN A 116 -2.40 -6.50 -2.56
N ARG A 117 -1.62 -7.58 -2.74
CA ARG A 117 -0.17 -7.51 -2.98
C ARG A 117 0.17 -6.76 -4.27
N VAL A 118 -0.54 -7.04 -5.35
CA VAL A 118 -0.38 -6.28 -6.60
C VAL A 118 -0.56 -4.78 -6.38
N ARG A 119 -1.61 -4.38 -5.66
CA ARG A 119 -1.85 -2.95 -5.37
C ARG A 119 -0.80 -2.35 -4.44
N GLU A 120 -0.27 -3.10 -3.49
CA GLU A 120 0.81 -2.65 -2.61
C GLU A 120 2.08 -2.38 -3.42
N GLU A 121 2.45 -3.29 -4.32
CA GLU A 121 3.60 -3.13 -5.20
C GLU A 121 3.43 -1.98 -6.22
N GLU A 122 2.25 -1.87 -6.83
CA GLU A 122 1.94 -0.73 -7.71
C GLU A 122 2.10 0.61 -6.98
N ARG A 123 1.66 0.68 -5.73
CA ARG A 123 1.85 1.87 -4.90
C ARG A 123 3.30 2.15 -4.59
N GLN A 124 4.07 1.11 -4.27
CA GLN A 124 5.50 1.26 -4.01
C GLN A 124 6.25 1.73 -5.26
N MET A 125 5.90 1.20 -6.44
CA MET A 125 6.46 1.65 -7.71
C MET A 125 6.15 3.13 -7.98
N ILE A 126 4.90 3.55 -7.77
CA ILE A 126 4.50 4.95 -7.92
C ILE A 126 5.27 5.83 -6.95
N TYR A 127 5.37 5.44 -5.68
CA TYR A 127 6.14 6.19 -4.69
C TYR A 127 7.60 6.34 -5.10
N ASN A 128 8.27 5.25 -5.47
CA ASN A 128 9.67 5.26 -5.89
C ASN A 128 9.91 6.14 -7.14
N GLN A 129 8.93 6.18 -8.05
CA GLN A 129 9.00 6.98 -9.26
C GLN A 129 8.75 8.46 -8.98
N TYR A 130 7.76 8.79 -8.15
CA TYR A 130 7.27 10.16 -7.98
C TYR A 130 7.81 10.88 -6.73
N SER A 131 8.41 10.19 -5.75
CA SER A 131 9.01 10.81 -4.56
C SER A 131 10.07 11.87 -4.88
N ARG A 132 10.83 11.66 -5.95
CA ARG A 132 11.83 12.63 -6.44
C ARG A 132 11.23 13.92 -7.01
N TYR A 133 9.95 13.92 -7.35
CA TYR A 133 9.23 15.09 -7.86
C TYR A 133 8.44 15.80 -6.77
N GLU A 134 8.56 15.35 -5.51
CA GLU A 134 8.01 16.10 -4.38
C GLU A 134 8.71 17.45 -4.27
N ASN A 135 7.93 18.51 -4.09
CA ASN A 135 8.37 19.91 -4.13
C ASN A 135 8.81 20.42 -5.52
N GLU A 136 8.41 19.76 -6.59
CA GLU A 136 8.70 20.15 -7.96
C GLU A 136 7.43 20.45 -8.77
N ILE A 137 7.61 21.12 -9.91
CA ILE A 137 6.54 21.37 -10.87
C ILE A 137 6.48 20.25 -11.89
N MET A 138 5.28 19.75 -12.11
CA MET A 138 5.00 18.84 -13.22
C MET A 138 3.91 19.42 -14.11
N THR A 139 3.95 19.07 -15.39
CA THR A 139 2.85 19.31 -16.33
C THR A 139 2.00 18.06 -16.42
N GLY A 140 0.72 18.20 -16.11
CA GLY A 140 -0.23 17.11 -16.22
C GLY A 140 -1.42 17.48 -17.08
N GLU A 141 -2.19 16.48 -17.46
CA GLU A 141 -3.43 16.62 -18.22
C GLU A 141 -4.63 16.39 -17.30
N VAL A 142 -5.61 17.27 -17.35
CA VAL A 142 -6.86 17.11 -16.59
C VAL A 142 -7.64 15.95 -17.18
N GLU A 143 -7.84 14.89 -16.42
CA GLU A 143 -8.57 13.70 -16.87
C GLU A 143 -10.07 13.83 -16.59
N ARG A 144 -10.41 14.15 -15.36
CA ARG A 144 -11.79 14.30 -14.90
C ARG A 144 -11.90 15.25 -13.71
N ARG A 145 -13.12 15.72 -13.49
CA ARG A 145 -13.44 16.57 -12.35
C ARG A 145 -14.69 16.03 -11.64
N ASP A 146 -14.64 16.04 -10.31
CA ASP A 146 -15.82 15.82 -9.48
C ASP A 146 -16.08 17.05 -8.57
N SER A 147 -17.07 16.94 -7.67
CA SER A 147 -17.44 18.04 -6.77
C SER A 147 -16.35 18.44 -5.76
N ARG A 148 -15.38 17.57 -5.50
CA ARG A 148 -14.33 17.74 -4.47
C ARG A 148 -12.94 17.86 -5.06
N TYR A 149 -12.67 17.16 -6.16
CA TYR A 149 -11.36 16.96 -6.72
C TYR A 149 -11.32 17.19 -8.22
N VAL A 150 -10.18 17.65 -8.70
CA VAL A 150 -9.79 17.55 -10.10
C VAL A 150 -8.69 16.50 -10.16
N TYR A 151 -8.82 15.57 -11.07
CA TYR A 151 -7.85 14.49 -11.28
C TYR A 151 -6.96 14.85 -12.45
N VAL A 152 -5.66 14.85 -12.18
CA VAL A 152 -4.62 15.28 -13.11
C VAL A 152 -3.73 14.09 -13.41
N ASN A 153 -3.67 13.69 -14.66
CA ASN A 153 -2.81 12.63 -15.13
C ASN A 153 -1.37 13.16 -15.30
N LEU A 154 -0.43 12.60 -14.54
CA LEU A 154 0.99 12.94 -14.60
C LEU A 154 1.82 11.90 -15.41
N GLY A 155 1.14 11.09 -16.22
CA GLY A 155 1.72 10.01 -17.01
C GLY A 155 1.30 8.64 -16.48
N ASN A 156 2.00 8.10 -15.49
CA ASN A 156 1.69 6.77 -14.93
C ASN A 156 0.81 6.82 -13.68
N VAL A 157 0.48 8.01 -13.19
CA VAL A 157 -0.32 8.20 -11.96
C VAL A 157 -1.35 9.30 -12.13
N GLU A 158 -2.51 9.07 -11.54
CA GLU A 158 -3.57 10.07 -11.37
C GLU A 158 -3.31 10.82 -10.05
N ALA A 159 -2.92 12.09 -10.16
CA ALA A 159 -2.74 12.99 -9.03
C ALA A 159 -4.05 13.70 -8.69
N VAL A 160 -4.19 14.12 -7.44
CA VAL A 160 -5.40 14.78 -6.96
C VAL A 160 -5.15 16.24 -6.61
N LEU A 161 -5.92 17.12 -7.24
CA LEU A 161 -6.00 18.53 -6.95
C LEU A 161 -7.27 18.81 -6.13
N SER A 162 -7.10 19.01 -4.83
CA SER A 162 -8.23 19.24 -3.92
C SER A 162 -8.85 20.63 -4.14
N LYS A 163 -10.10 20.82 -3.72
CA LYS A 163 -10.79 22.10 -3.92
C LYS A 163 -10.05 23.31 -3.33
N ARG A 164 -9.37 23.12 -2.20
CA ARG A 164 -8.57 24.19 -1.56
C ARG A 164 -7.27 24.51 -2.31
N ASP A 165 -6.78 23.54 -3.09
CA ASP A 165 -5.56 23.63 -3.86
C ASP A 165 -5.81 24.11 -5.30
N GLN A 166 -7.06 24.30 -5.69
CA GLN A 166 -7.50 24.89 -6.96
C GLN A 166 -7.40 26.41 -6.90
N VAL A 167 -7.23 27.04 -8.05
CA VAL A 167 -7.26 28.50 -8.18
C VAL A 167 -8.72 28.96 -8.33
N PRO A 168 -9.19 29.92 -7.51
CA PRO A 168 -10.53 30.49 -7.65
C PRO A 168 -10.74 31.08 -9.04
N GLY A 169 -11.85 30.70 -9.70
CA GLY A 169 -12.18 31.19 -11.03
C GLY A 169 -11.53 30.46 -12.20
N GLU A 170 -10.54 29.57 -11.93
CA GLU A 170 -9.95 28.73 -12.98
C GLU A 170 -10.90 27.59 -13.37
N VAL A 171 -11.05 27.36 -14.66
CA VAL A 171 -11.88 26.28 -15.20
C VAL A 171 -10.95 25.14 -15.62
N TYR A 172 -11.22 23.94 -15.14
CA TYR A 172 -10.48 22.71 -15.45
C TYR A 172 -11.31 21.85 -16.38
N ASN A 173 -11.05 21.93 -17.70
CA ASN A 173 -11.72 21.07 -18.67
C ASN A 173 -10.92 19.80 -18.86
N SER A 174 -11.58 18.71 -19.24
CA SER A 174 -10.89 17.48 -19.61
C SER A 174 -9.93 17.74 -20.78
N HIS A 175 -8.74 17.14 -20.69
CA HIS A 175 -7.62 17.29 -21.64
C HIS A 175 -6.87 18.63 -21.59
N ASP A 176 -7.24 19.56 -20.69
CA ASP A 176 -6.42 20.74 -20.47
C ASP A 176 -5.07 20.36 -19.85
N ARG A 177 -3.99 20.92 -20.41
CA ARG A 177 -2.64 20.76 -19.84
C ARG A 177 -2.38 21.87 -18.83
N ILE A 178 -2.07 21.48 -17.60
CA ILE A 178 -1.81 22.41 -16.51
C ILE A 178 -0.48 22.11 -15.82
N LYS A 179 0.25 23.17 -15.42
CA LYS A 179 1.40 23.04 -14.52
C LYS A 179 0.89 22.94 -13.09
N VAL A 180 1.34 21.93 -12.36
CA VAL A 180 0.96 21.70 -10.97
C VAL A 180 2.19 21.49 -10.10
N TYR A 181 2.10 21.91 -8.85
CA TYR A 181 3.13 21.69 -7.85
C TYR A 181 2.80 20.42 -7.07
N VAL A 182 3.74 19.48 -7.03
CA VAL A 182 3.60 18.24 -6.27
C VAL A 182 4.02 18.51 -4.83
N TYR A 183 3.04 18.64 -3.91
CA TYR A 183 3.37 18.97 -2.53
C TYR A 183 3.44 17.77 -1.60
N LYS A 184 2.90 16.61 -2.02
CA LYS A 184 2.97 15.38 -1.22
C LYS A 184 2.86 14.15 -2.10
N VAL A 185 3.80 13.22 -1.88
CA VAL A 185 3.73 11.84 -2.39
C VAL A 185 3.61 10.91 -1.18
N VAL A 186 2.55 10.11 -1.11
CA VAL A 186 2.25 9.28 0.06
C VAL A 186 3.09 8.00 0.02
N ASP A 187 3.90 7.81 1.07
CA ASP A 187 4.62 6.56 1.28
C ASP A 187 3.64 5.45 1.67
N PRO A 188 3.56 4.34 0.92
CA PRO A 188 2.72 3.21 1.28
C PRO A 188 3.10 2.57 2.62
N ASN A 189 4.35 2.72 3.08
CA ASN A 189 4.86 2.15 4.33
C ASN A 189 4.64 3.05 5.56
N GLU A 190 4.35 4.33 5.39
CA GLU A 190 4.15 5.29 6.50
C GLU A 190 3.06 4.82 7.48
N ASN A 191 2.05 4.10 6.99
CA ASN A 191 0.95 3.58 7.81
C ASN A 191 1.28 2.26 8.54
N GLN A 192 2.29 1.50 8.12
CA GLN A 192 2.69 0.27 8.80
C GLN A 192 3.43 0.59 10.11
N ASN A 193 4.18 1.69 10.15
CA ASN A 193 4.89 2.13 11.35
C ASN A 193 3.97 2.77 12.39
N ALA A 194 2.77 3.24 12.00
CA ALA A 194 1.77 3.79 12.91
C ALA A 194 0.96 2.69 13.64
N GLU A 195 0.94 1.45 13.14
CA GLU A 195 0.27 0.32 13.81
C GLU A 195 1.03 -0.20 15.04
N GLN A 196 2.32 0.14 15.19
CA GLN A 196 3.12 -0.28 16.35
C GLN A 196 2.97 0.64 17.58
N ASN A 197 2.29 1.77 17.46
CA ASN A 197 2.12 2.77 18.53
C ASN A 197 0.66 3.02 18.93
N GLU A 198 -0.27 2.09 18.70
CA GLU A 198 -1.67 2.28 19.11
C GLU A 198 -1.99 1.64 20.46
N GLU A 199 -1.88 2.43 21.52
CA GLU A 199 -2.88 2.47 22.58
C GLU A 199 -4.02 3.38 22.11
N GLU A 200 -5.29 2.83 22.18
CA GLU A 200 -6.58 3.47 21.92
C GLU A 200 -7.17 3.46 20.49
N GLY A 201 -7.90 2.40 20.18
CA GLY A 201 -9.33 2.41 19.80
C GLY A 201 -9.79 3.03 18.48
N LYS A 202 -8.97 3.60 17.63
CA LYS A 202 -9.39 4.09 16.31
C LYS A 202 -8.72 3.31 15.19
N LYS A 203 -9.42 2.29 14.65
CA LYS A 203 -9.05 1.64 13.40
C LYS A 203 -8.86 2.71 12.32
N LYS A 204 -7.62 3.19 12.13
CA LYS A 204 -7.28 4.04 10.98
C LYS A 204 -7.59 3.26 9.71
N ARG A 205 -8.46 3.81 8.88
CA ARG A 205 -8.80 3.25 7.56
C ARG A 205 -7.49 3.11 6.79
N ARG A 206 -7.15 1.89 6.37
CA ARG A 206 -6.09 1.63 5.39
C ARG A 206 -6.18 2.68 4.30
N ASN A 207 -5.08 3.37 4.05
CA ASN A 207 -5.03 4.52 3.16
C ASN A 207 -5.38 4.07 1.73
N ARG A 208 -6.66 4.14 1.38
CA ARG A 208 -7.19 3.89 0.02
C ARG A 208 -7.22 5.17 -0.79
N GLY A 209 -6.62 6.24 -0.27
CA GLY A 209 -6.60 7.54 -0.89
C GLY A 209 -5.65 7.63 -2.09
N PRO A 210 -5.67 8.75 -2.80
CA PRO A 210 -4.73 9.06 -3.86
C PRO A 210 -3.31 9.09 -3.32
N GLN A 211 -2.33 8.78 -4.17
CA GLN A 211 -0.92 8.69 -3.77
C GLN A 211 -0.15 9.98 -3.99
N VAL A 212 -0.55 10.78 -4.98
CA VAL A 212 0.10 12.03 -5.35
C VAL A 212 -0.89 13.18 -5.19
N TYR A 213 -0.49 14.16 -4.39
CA TYR A 213 -1.27 15.37 -4.16
C TYR A 213 -0.58 16.56 -4.81
N VAL A 214 -1.36 17.32 -5.55
CA VAL A 214 -0.87 18.48 -6.30
C VAL A 214 -1.65 19.74 -5.95
N SER A 215 -0.99 20.88 -6.12
CA SER A 215 -1.59 22.19 -5.87
C SER A 215 -1.30 23.17 -7.01
N ARG A 216 -2.30 24.03 -7.30
CA ARG A 216 -2.18 25.20 -8.18
C ARG A 216 -2.14 26.50 -7.40
N SER A 217 -2.60 26.47 -6.15
CA SER A 217 -2.63 27.64 -5.26
C SER A 217 -1.38 27.80 -4.39
N HIS A 218 -0.54 26.75 -4.27
CA HIS A 218 0.64 26.77 -3.39
C HIS A 218 1.64 27.87 -3.78
N PRO A 219 2.20 28.64 -2.80
CA PRO A 219 3.19 29.68 -3.10
C PRO A 219 4.43 29.16 -3.83
N ASP A 220 4.90 27.96 -3.46
CA ASP A 220 6.10 27.37 -4.05
C ASP A 220 5.92 26.97 -5.53
N LEU A 221 4.69 26.87 -6.04
CA LEU A 221 4.47 26.79 -7.48
C LEU A 221 5.11 27.97 -8.21
N LEU A 222 4.91 29.20 -7.68
CA LEU A 222 5.52 30.39 -8.26
C LEU A 222 7.03 30.38 -8.07
N LYS A 223 7.51 30.03 -6.88
CA LYS A 223 8.96 29.93 -6.61
C LYS A 223 9.64 29.05 -7.64
N ARG A 224 9.16 27.85 -7.85
CA ARG A 224 9.71 26.91 -8.84
C ARG A 224 9.55 27.39 -10.29
N MET A 225 8.46 28.10 -10.59
CA MET A 225 8.30 28.69 -11.93
C MET A 225 9.36 29.78 -12.18
N PHE A 226 9.62 30.63 -11.20
CA PHE A 226 10.67 31.66 -11.31
C PHE A 226 12.06 31.04 -11.40
N GLU A 227 12.36 30.04 -10.58
CA GLU A 227 13.63 29.29 -10.65
C GLU A 227 13.87 28.68 -12.03
N ASN A 228 12.82 28.26 -12.73
CA ASN A 228 12.93 27.66 -14.07
C ASN A 228 12.98 28.67 -15.21
N GLU A 229 12.41 29.87 -15.05
CA GLU A 229 12.22 30.84 -16.14
C GLU A 229 13.19 32.04 -16.03
N VAL A 230 13.75 32.32 -14.84
CA VAL A 230 14.61 33.48 -14.57
C VAL A 230 16.04 32.98 -14.33
N PRO A 231 16.97 33.28 -15.27
CA PRO A 231 18.35 32.80 -15.17
C PRO A 231 19.07 33.25 -13.90
N GLU A 232 18.83 34.48 -13.46
CA GLU A 232 19.49 35.09 -12.27
C GLU A 232 19.04 34.39 -10.96
N ILE A 233 17.83 33.84 -10.94
CA ILE A 233 17.33 33.05 -9.81
C ILE A 233 17.88 31.63 -9.90
N PHE A 234 17.94 31.07 -11.11
CA PHE A 234 18.48 29.71 -11.36
C PHE A 234 19.98 29.67 -10.97
N ASP A 235 20.75 30.68 -11.36
CA ASP A 235 22.18 30.77 -11.07
C ASP A 235 22.49 31.16 -9.61
N GLY A 236 21.44 31.47 -8.82
CA GLY A 236 21.59 31.90 -7.42
C GLY A 236 22.08 33.35 -7.23
N THR A 237 22.14 34.13 -8.31
CA THR A 237 22.50 35.58 -8.25
C THR A 237 21.43 36.37 -7.51
N VAL A 238 20.16 35.98 -7.69
CA VAL A 238 18.99 36.51 -7.00
C VAL A 238 18.31 35.41 -6.22
N GLU A 239 18.07 35.61 -4.93
CA GLU A 239 17.43 34.66 -4.06
C GLU A 239 16.00 35.12 -3.72
N ILE A 240 15.02 34.22 -3.82
CA ILE A 240 13.65 34.46 -3.38
C ILE A 240 13.56 34.19 -1.87
N LYS A 241 13.36 35.26 -1.08
CA LYS A 241 13.26 35.19 0.40
C LYS A 241 11.86 34.82 0.87
N SER A 242 10.81 35.37 0.25
CA SER A 242 9.44 35.08 0.62
C SER A 242 8.45 35.33 -0.52
N ILE A 243 7.35 34.61 -0.51
CA ILE A 243 6.26 34.77 -1.47
C ILE A 243 4.93 34.85 -0.71
N ALA A 244 4.19 35.94 -0.93
CA ALA A 244 2.83 36.09 -0.49
C ALA A 244 1.92 36.05 -1.73
N ARG A 245 1.04 35.04 -1.81
CA ARG A 245 0.24 34.74 -2.99
C ARG A 245 -1.25 34.69 -2.67
N GLU A 246 -2.03 35.45 -3.43
CA GLU A 246 -3.47 35.27 -3.60
C GLU A 246 -3.67 34.58 -4.95
N ALA A 247 -3.96 33.26 -4.90
CA ALA A 247 -4.02 32.45 -6.11
C ALA A 247 -5.16 32.90 -7.03
N GLY A 248 -4.86 33.21 -8.30
CA GLY A 248 -5.80 33.72 -9.28
C GLY A 248 -5.95 35.24 -9.32
N ASP A 249 -5.27 35.97 -8.43
CA ASP A 249 -5.30 37.43 -8.40
C ASP A 249 -3.87 38.00 -8.47
N ARG A 250 -3.12 38.03 -7.36
CA ARG A 250 -1.80 38.65 -7.30
C ARG A 250 -0.82 37.89 -6.43
N ALA A 251 0.47 38.19 -6.64
CA ALA A 251 1.53 37.72 -5.77
C ALA A 251 2.54 38.87 -5.48
N LYS A 252 3.12 38.86 -4.28
CA LYS A 252 4.25 39.68 -3.89
C LYS A 252 5.42 38.77 -3.59
N ILE A 253 6.55 39.03 -4.20
CA ILE A 253 7.76 38.24 -4.06
C ILE A 253 8.86 39.16 -3.52
N ALA A 254 9.45 38.79 -2.41
CA ALA A 254 10.63 39.45 -1.87
C ALA A 254 11.87 38.73 -2.37
N VAL A 255 12.75 39.46 -3.01
CA VAL A 255 14.02 38.95 -3.54
C VAL A 255 15.18 39.71 -2.91
N CYS A 256 16.35 39.11 -2.88
CA CYS A 256 17.60 39.77 -2.54
C CYS A 256 18.73 39.28 -3.45
N SER A 257 19.76 40.11 -3.61
CA SER A 257 21.00 39.74 -4.24
C SER A 257 22.17 40.19 -3.38
N ASP A 258 23.21 39.36 -3.32
CA ASP A 258 24.48 39.72 -2.67
C ASP A 258 25.47 40.41 -3.65
N GLN A 259 25.09 40.54 -4.92
CA GLN A 259 25.92 41.18 -5.94
C GLN A 259 25.61 42.68 -6.04
N GLU A 260 26.66 43.53 -5.97
CA GLU A 260 26.52 44.95 -6.19
C GLU A 260 26.08 45.26 -7.63
N GLY A 261 25.08 46.13 -7.77
CA GLY A 261 24.57 46.59 -9.07
C GLY A 261 23.39 45.80 -9.66
N ILE A 262 22.83 44.87 -8.93
CA ILE A 262 21.53 44.24 -9.25
C ILE A 262 20.46 44.89 -8.40
N ASP A 263 19.55 45.62 -9.08
CA ASP A 263 18.46 46.38 -8.47
C ASP A 263 17.10 45.67 -8.64
#